data_1f741564d8a61d05c0f5d949adb1f193
#
_entry.id   1f741564d8a61d05c0f5d949adb1f193
#
_cell.length_a   1.000
_cell.length_b   1.000
_cell.length_c   1.000
_cell.angle_alpha   90.00
_cell.angle_beta   90.00
_cell.angle_gamma   90.00
#
_symmetry.space_group_name_H-M   'P 1'
#
loop_
_entity.id
_entity.type
_entity.pdbx_description
1 polymer ?
#
loop_
_entity_poly.entity_id
_entity_poly.type
_entity_poly.pdbx_seq_one_letter_code
_entity_poly.pdbx_strand_id
1 'polypeptide(L)'
;VVGLSMGGMIAQTFAVEQPGRCRSMVSMASSTGNRDFGRPSGTALEAMMAPAPSDPAAAIDKELSDRRIWASIWHDDEHARAIFGAYAARSVQPRHAFDRQVSAVLAYGDREDALATITVPTTVIHGTADTLIAPSGGERTAAVIPGADLVMVEGWGHDMAPGAWPQLINAIATHCHRADGGD
;
A
#
# COMPACT_ATOMS: atom_id res chain seq x y z
N VAL A 1 13.22 -5.44 -2.23
CA VAL A 1 12.37 -4.73 -1.26
C VAL A 1 10.90 -4.93 -1.59
N VAL A 2 10.04 -5.01 -0.57
CA VAL A 2 8.58 -5.12 -0.72
C VAL A 2 7.93 -4.06 0.15
N GLY A 3 7.00 -3.30 -0.40
CA GLY A 3 6.32 -2.24 0.34
C GLY A 3 4.83 -2.17 0.03
N LEU A 4 4.00 -1.99 1.07
CA LEU A 4 2.55 -1.82 0.97
C LEU A 4 2.17 -0.36 1.24
N SER A 5 1.29 0.23 0.43
CA SER A 5 0.76 1.58 0.61
C SER A 5 1.88 2.63 0.69
N MET A 6 2.00 3.39 1.78
CA MET A 6 3.16 4.26 2.03
C MET A 6 4.49 3.49 1.98
N GLY A 7 4.52 2.23 2.43
CA GLY A 7 5.69 1.35 2.28
C GLY A 7 6.06 1.10 0.82
N GLY A 8 5.08 1.06 -0.10
CA GLY A 8 5.31 1.03 -1.54
C GLY A 8 5.97 2.31 -2.04
N MET A 9 5.54 3.48 -1.57
CA MET A 9 6.18 4.75 -1.89
C MET A 9 7.63 4.80 -1.38
N ILE A 10 7.89 4.27 -0.18
CA ILE A 10 9.24 4.14 0.39
C ILE A 10 10.10 3.18 -0.45
N ALA A 11 9.54 2.02 -0.86
CA ALA A 11 10.26 1.07 -1.72
C ALA A 11 10.61 1.69 -3.08
N GLN A 12 9.71 2.44 -3.69
CA GLN A 12 9.93 3.21 -4.91
C GLN A 12 11.11 4.19 -4.73
N THR A 13 11.06 5.02 -3.68
CA THR A 13 12.11 5.97 -3.36
C THR A 13 13.45 5.28 -3.12
N PHE A 14 13.45 4.16 -2.38
CA PHE A 14 14.66 3.37 -2.15
C PHE A 14 15.26 2.82 -3.44
N ALA A 15 14.45 2.33 -4.37
CA ALA A 15 14.92 1.82 -5.65
C ALA A 15 15.53 2.94 -6.53
N VAL A 16 14.99 4.16 -6.47
CA VAL A 16 15.52 5.34 -7.16
C VAL A 16 16.83 5.81 -6.54
N GLU A 17 16.86 6.00 -5.21
CA GLU A 17 17.98 6.63 -4.53
C GLU A 17 19.15 5.67 -4.23
N GLN A 18 18.87 4.36 -4.16
CA GLN A 18 19.84 3.32 -3.79
C GLN A 18 19.83 2.14 -4.77
N PRO A 19 19.96 2.37 -6.10
CA PRO A 19 19.82 1.30 -7.10
C PRO A 19 20.85 0.18 -6.89
N GLY A 20 22.07 0.49 -6.47
CA GLY A 20 23.10 -0.51 -6.18
C GLY A 20 22.85 -1.37 -4.93
N ARG A 21 21.83 -1.03 -4.13
CA ARG A 21 21.41 -1.77 -2.92
C ARG A 21 20.05 -2.43 -3.08
N CYS A 22 19.39 -2.20 -4.20
CA CYS A 22 18.07 -2.74 -4.51
C CYS A 22 18.20 -3.79 -5.60
N ARG A 23 18.04 -5.08 -5.28
CA ARG A 23 18.07 -6.16 -6.27
C ARG A 23 16.79 -6.23 -7.09
N SER A 24 15.65 -5.95 -6.45
CA SER A 24 14.33 -5.95 -7.07
C SER A 24 13.32 -5.24 -6.17
N MET A 25 12.17 -4.84 -6.71
CA MET A 25 11.16 -4.12 -5.99
C MET A 25 9.75 -4.68 -6.23
N VAL A 26 8.97 -4.80 -5.15
CA VAL A 26 7.51 -5.01 -5.23
C VAL A 26 6.83 -3.82 -4.57
N SER A 27 5.99 -3.12 -5.34
CA SER A 27 5.15 -2.01 -4.87
C SER A 27 3.69 -2.45 -4.82
N MET A 28 3.11 -2.49 -3.60
CA MET A 28 1.76 -3.02 -3.37
C MET A 28 0.80 -1.93 -2.94
N ALA A 29 -0.41 -1.88 -3.54
CA ALA A 29 -1.49 -0.96 -3.17
C ALA A 29 -0.96 0.48 -2.95
N SER A 30 -0.22 1.01 -3.91
CA SER A 30 0.51 2.28 -3.80
C SER A 30 0.32 3.13 -5.07
N SER A 31 0.93 4.30 -5.11
CA SER A 31 0.84 5.22 -6.25
C SER A 31 2.17 5.92 -6.52
N THR A 32 2.27 6.60 -7.67
CA THR A 32 3.42 7.45 -8.04
C THR A 32 3.48 8.77 -7.28
N GLY A 33 2.38 9.14 -6.60
CA GLY A 33 2.19 10.46 -6.01
C GLY A 33 1.61 11.49 -6.99
N ASN A 34 1.45 11.15 -8.26
CA ASN A 34 0.71 11.96 -9.22
C ASN A 34 -0.77 12.03 -8.81
N ARG A 35 -1.28 13.24 -8.66
CA ARG A 35 -2.63 13.49 -8.12
C ARG A 35 -3.77 13.12 -9.05
N ASP A 36 -3.48 12.77 -10.30
CA ASP A 36 -4.51 12.35 -11.26
C ASP A 36 -4.82 10.85 -11.18
N PHE A 37 -3.95 10.08 -10.49
CA PHE A 37 -4.06 8.64 -10.34
C PHE A 37 -4.07 8.19 -8.88
N GLY A 38 -4.76 7.10 -8.57
CA GLY A 38 -4.80 6.54 -7.23
C GLY A 38 -5.53 7.41 -6.20
N ARG A 39 -6.48 8.24 -6.63
CA ARG A 39 -7.26 9.09 -5.73
C ARG A 39 -8.17 8.24 -4.85
N PRO A 40 -8.24 8.52 -3.55
CA PRO A 40 -9.22 7.87 -2.68
C PRO A 40 -10.64 8.24 -3.11
N SER A 41 -11.60 7.35 -2.84
CA SER A 41 -13.02 7.72 -2.90
C SER A 41 -13.32 8.83 -1.88
N GLY A 42 -14.38 9.61 -2.11
CA GLY A 42 -14.77 10.66 -1.15
C GLY A 42 -14.97 10.11 0.25
N THR A 43 -15.67 8.98 0.37
CA THR A 43 -15.92 8.30 1.65
C THR A 43 -14.62 7.81 2.31
N ALA A 44 -13.68 7.25 1.53
CA ALA A 44 -12.39 6.82 2.07
C ALA A 44 -11.54 8.00 2.54
N LEU A 45 -11.53 9.10 1.80
CA LEU A 45 -10.82 10.31 2.20
C LEU A 45 -11.39 10.91 3.49
N GLU A 46 -12.71 11.03 3.60
CA GLU A 46 -13.40 11.53 4.80
C GLU A 46 -13.07 10.65 6.02
N ALA A 47 -13.18 9.33 5.89
CA ALA A 47 -12.87 8.41 6.98
C ALA A 47 -11.40 8.50 7.41
N MET A 48 -10.47 8.52 6.46
CA MET A 48 -9.05 8.62 6.74
C MET A 48 -8.68 9.92 7.46
N MET A 49 -9.32 11.03 7.11
CA MET A 49 -9.05 12.35 7.69
C MET A 49 -9.81 12.64 8.98
N ALA A 50 -10.79 11.82 9.33
CA ALA A 50 -11.55 11.99 10.55
C ALA A 50 -10.68 11.72 11.79
N PRO A 51 -10.75 12.60 12.82
CA PRO A 51 -9.90 12.46 14.00
C PRO A 51 -10.20 11.16 14.75
N ALA A 52 -9.15 10.48 15.22
CA ALA A 52 -9.29 9.30 16.06
C ALA A 52 -9.80 9.68 17.45
N PRO A 53 -10.71 8.89 18.05
CA PRO A 53 -11.11 9.05 19.44
C PRO A 53 -9.93 8.98 20.40
N SER A 54 -10.04 9.65 21.55
CA SER A 54 -9.01 9.58 22.59
C SER A 54 -9.09 8.28 23.42
N ASP A 55 -10.25 7.67 23.50
CA ASP A 55 -10.43 6.37 24.14
C ASP A 55 -9.87 5.25 23.24
N PRO A 56 -8.98 4.36 23.76
CA PRO A 56 -8.35 3.32 22.95
C PRO A 56 -9.33 2.31 22.35
N ALA A 57 -10.39 1.94 23.05
CA ALA A 57 -11.39 1.00 22.55
C ALA A 57 -12.20 1.64 21.41
N ALA A 58 -12.65 2.87 21.58
CA ALA A 58 -13.34 3.63 20.54
C ALA A 58 -12.43 3.90 19.32
N ALA A 59 -11.13 4.08 19.54
CA ALA A 59 -10.17 4.23 18.44
C ALA A 59 -10.04 2.93 17.59
N ILE A 60 -10.04 1.77 18.24
CA ILE A 60 -10.07 0.47 17.53
C ILE A 60 -11.39 0.30 16.77
N ASP A 61 -12.52 0.64 17.38
CA ASP A 61 -13.82 0.53 16.72
C ASP A 61 -13.92 1.45 15.51
N LYS A 62 -13.40 2.68 15.61
CA LYS A 62 -13.30 3.58 14.46
C LYS A 62 -12.42 2.99 13.36
N GLU A 63 -11.24 2.50 13.69
CA GLU A 63 -10.30 1.91 12.73
C GLU A 63 -10.94 0.74 11.97
N LEU A 64 -11.69 -0.13 12.66
CA LEU A 64 -12.42 -1.23 12.05
C LEU A 64 -13.54 -0.74 11.12
N SER A 65 -14.28 0.29 11.56
CA SER A 65 -15.34 0.89 10.75
C SER A 65 -14.78 1.53 9.47
N ASP A 66 -13.70 2.30 9.59
CA ASP A 66 -13.06 2.97 8.46
C ASP A 66 -12.52 1.94 7.45
N ARG A 67 -11.87 0.88 7.94
CA ARG A 67 -11.29 -0.15 7.07
C ARG A 67 -12.29 -0.89 6.22
N ARG A 68 -13.53 -1.05 6.67
CA ARG A 68 -14.59 -1.65 5.85
C ARG A 68 -14.87 -0.87 4.56
N ILE A 69 -14.54 0.43 4.53
CA ILE A 69 -14.76 1.30 3.36
C ILE A 69 -13.83 0.91 2.20
N TRP A 70 -12.59 0.45 2.52
CA TRP A 70 -11.59 0.07 1.54
C TRP A 70 -11.13 -1.39 1.65
N ALA A 71 -11.91 -2.20 2.36
CA ALA A 71 -11.60 -3.60 2.59
C ALA A 71 -11.77 -4.45 1.33
N SER A 72 -11.08 -5.59 1.34
CA SER A 72 -11.28 -6.65 0.36
C SER A 72 -12.60 -7.40 0.56
N ILE A 73 -12.99 -8.18 -0.45
CA ILE A 73 -14.14 -9.11 -0.32
C ILE A 73 -13.91 -10.20 0.73
N TRP A 74 -12.67 -10.38 1.19
CA TRP A 74 -12.28 -11.35 2.24
C TRP A 74 -12.13 -10.69 3.61
N HIS A 75 -12.65 -9.49 3.79
CA HIS A 75 -12.56 -8.81 5.08
C HIS A 75 -13.22 -9.62 6.19
N ASP A 76 -12.54 -9.72 7.31
CA ASP A 76 -12.97 -10.41 8.53
C ASP A 76 -12.76 -9.47 9.72
N ASP A 77 -13.86 -9.04 10.32
CA ASP A 77 -13.83 -8.11 11.47
C ASP A 77 -13.17 -8.70 12.70
N GLU A 78 -13.32 -10.01 12.96
CA GLU A 78 -12.70 -10.67 14.10
C GLU A 78 -11.20 -10.70 13.94
N HIS A 79 -10.72 -11.11 12.76
CA HIS A 79 -9.30 -11.09 12.42
C HIS A 79 -8.72 -9.67 12.48
N ALA A 80 -9.40 -8.69 11.89
CA ALA A 80 -8.97 -7.28 11.91
C ALA A 80 -8.88 -6.75 13.36
N ARG A 81 -9.89 -7.02 14.20
CA ARG A 81 -9.88 -6.62 15.62
C ARG A 81 -8.71 -7.25 16.39
N ALA A 82 -8.42 -8.52 16.16
CA ALA A 82 -7.30 -9.19 16.78
C ALA A 82 -5.96 -8.55 16.40
N ILE A 83 -5.76 -8.21 15.12
CA ILE A 83 -4.55 -7.55 14.62
C ILE A 83 -4.40 -6.15 15.22
N PHE A 84 -5.47 -5.32 15.22
CA PHE A 84 -5.39 -3.97 15.78
C PHE A 84 -5.22 -3.97 17.30
N GLY A 85 -5.84 -4.90 17.99
CA GLY A 85 -5.60 -5.11 19.41
C GLY A 85 -4.14 -5.47 19.71
N ALA A 86 -3.55 -6.35 18.90
CA ALA A 86 -2.13 -6.69 19.02
C ALA A 86 -1.21 -5.50 18.72
N TYR A 87 -1.53 -4.67 17.71
CA TYR A 87 -0.77 -3.46 17.42
C TYR A 87 -0.84 -2.46 18.57
N ALA A 88 -2.04 -2.19 19.10
CA ALA A 88 -2.23 -1.29 20.23
C ALA A 88 -1.49 -1.75 21.50
N ALA A 89 -1.45 -3.05 21.75
CA ALA A 89 -0.70 -3.63 22.88
C ALA A 89 0.82 -3.52 22.72
N ARG A 90 1.33 -3.47 21.47
CA ARG A 90 2.78 -3.38 21.20
C ARG A 90 3.31 -1.97 21.18
N SER A 91 2.51 -1.00 20.78
CA SER A 91 2.97 0.37 20.62
C SER A 91 1.79 1.35 20.70
N VAL A 92 1.91 2.34 21.57
CA VAL A 92 1.02 3.49 21.59
C VAL A 92 1.54 4.51 20.58
N GLN A 93 0.81 4.69 19.49
CA GLN A 93 1.17 5.69 18.48
C GLN A 93 0.85 7.10 19.00
N PRO A 94 1.81 8.05 18.96
CA PRO A 94 1.52 9.44 19.26
C PRO A 94 0.46 10.00 18.32
N ARG A 95 -0.46 10.82 18.80
CA ARG A 95 -1.55 11.40 17.99
C ARG A 95 -1.07 12.07 16.71
N HIS A 96 0.11 12.71 16.73
CA HIS A 96 0.70 13.40 15.57
C HIS A 96 1.53 12.48 14.65
N ALA A 97 1.62 11.17 14.93
CA ALA A 97 2.39 10.26 14.06
C ALA A 97 1.76 10.11 12.68
N PHE A 98 0.43 9.96 12.63
CA PHE A 98 -0.33 9.92 11.38
C PHE A 98 -0.17 11.22 10.58
N ASP A 99 -0.32 12.38 11.23
CA ASP A 99 -0.20 13.68 10.56
C ASP A 99 1.20 13.88 9.93
N ARG A 100 2.26 13.41 10.61
CA ARG A 100 3.62 13.45 10.07
C ARG A 100 3.76 12.55 8.84
N GLN A 101 3.18 11.36 8.85
CA GLN A 101 3.22 10.43 7.71
C GLN A 101 2.47 11.00 6.51
N VAL A 102 1.26 11.51 6.71
CA VAL A 102 0.48 12.18 5.65
C VAL A 102 1.23 13.39 5.11
N SER A 103 1.79 14.23 5.98
CA SER A 103 2.58 15.39 5.57
C SER A 103 3.81 15.00 4.74
N ALA A 104 4.50 13.93 5.10
CA ALA A 104 5.64 13.42 4.34
C ALA A 104 5.22 12.94 2.94
N VAL A 105 4.11 12.19 2.84
CA VAL A 105 3.57 11.73 1.55
C VAL A 105 3.20 12.92 0.66
N LEU A 106 2.52 13.93 1.22
CA LEU A 106 2.10 15.12 0.47
C LEU A 106 3.28 16.00 0.05
N ALA A 107 4.29 16.14 0.91
CA ALA A 107 5.49 16.95 0.63
C ALA A 107 6.40 16.30 -0.43
N TYR A 108 6.45 14.96 -0.47
CA TYR A 108 7.25 14.27 -1.49
C TYR A 108 6.64 14.40 -2.90
N GLY A 109 5.31 14.35 -3.00
CA GLY A 109 4.56 14.64 -4.23
C GLY A 109 4.75 13.60 -5.34
N ASP A 110 4.68 14.08 -6.58
CA ASP A 110 4.82 13.28 -7.79
C ASP A 110 6.26 12.80 -8.00
N ARG A 111 6.42 11.51 -8.29
CA ARG A 111 7.71 10.84 -8.48
C ARG A 111 7.90 10.23 -9.86
N GLU A 112 7.01 10.49 -10.81
CA GLU A 112 6.98 9.78 -12.10
C GLU A 112 8.30 9.89 -12.86
N ASP A 113 8.89 11.08 -12.94
CA ASP A 113 10.18 11.26 -13.63
C ASP A 113 11.30 10.43 -12.97
N ALA A 114 11.31 10.37 -11.64
CA ALA A 114 12.29 9.57 -10.91
C ALA A 114 12.01 8.07 -11.08
N LEU A 115 10.75 7.64 -11.04
CA LEU A 115 10.35 6.25 -11.23
C LEU A 115 10.70 5.72 -12.63
N ALA A 116 10.65 6.57 -13.65
CA ALA A 116 11.06 6.23 -15.01
C ALA A 116 12.56 5.88 -15.12
N THR A 117 13.37 6.17 -14.12
CA THR A 117 14.81 5.81 -14.08
C THR A 117 15.08 4.45 -13.43
N ILE A 118 14.08 3.79 -12.87
CA ILE A 118 14.25 2.49 -12.22
C ILE A 118 14.61 1.43 -13.26
N THR A 119 15.69 0.69 -12.98
CA THR A 119 16.21 -0.40 -13.84
C THR A 119 16.15 -1.77 -13.19
N VAL A 120 15.83 -1.84 -11.90
CA VAL A 120 15.71 -3.12 -11.19
C VAL A 120 14.40 -3.82 -11.54
N PRO A 121 14.37 -5.16 -11.57
CA PRO A 121 13.13 -5.92 -11.75
C PRO A 121 12.05 -5.42 -10.80
N THR A 122 10.90 -5.07 -11.34
CA THR A 122 9.79 -4.47 -10.57
C THR A 122 8.50 -5.19 -10.83
N THR A 123 7.74 -5.47 -9.76
CA THR A 123 6.34 -5.90 -9.86
C THR A 123 5.47 -4.95 -9.04
N VAL A 124 4.40 -4.48 -9.66
CA VAL A 124 3.34 -3.71 -9.00
C VAL A 124 2.16 -4.64 -8.74
N ILE A 125 1.68 -4.69 -7.51
CA ILE A 125 0.51 -5.49 -7.11
C ILE A 125 -0.57 -4.54 -6.61
N HIS A 126 -1.78 -4.60 -7.19
CA HIS A 126 -2.87 -3.72 -6.77
C HIS A 126 -4.20 -4.46 -6.76
N GLY A 127 -5.09 -4.06 -5.84
CA GLY A 127 -6.42 -4.65 -5.71
C GLY A 127 -7.47 -3.90 -6.52
N THR A 128 -8.38 -4.63 -7.15
CA THR A 128 -9.47 -4.01 -7.94
C THR A 128 -10.54 -3.35 -7.05
N ALA A 129 -10.60 -3.71 -5.76
CA ALA A 129 -11.55 -3.16 -4.79
C ALA A 129 -10.94 -2.07 -3.89
N ASP A 130 -9.69 -1.66 -4.12
CA ASP A 130 -9.04 -0.61 -3.31
C ASP A 130 -9.67 0.76 -3.58
N THR A 131 -10.37 1.29 -2.57
CA THR A 131 -10.99 2.62 -2.61
C THR A 131 -10.19 3.69 -1.86
N LEU A 132 -9.11 3.29 -1.17
CA LEU A 132 -8.21 4.22 -0.48
C LEU A 132 -7.09 4.71 -1.41
N ILE A 133 -6.46 3.81 -2.15
CA ILE A 133 -5.64 4.15 -3.31
C ILE A 133 -6.28 3.45 -4.51
N ALA A 134 -6.99 4.21 -5.33
CA ALA A 134 -7.71 3.62 -6.46
C ALA A 134 -6.76 2.80 -7.37
N PRO A 135 -7.26 1.73 -8.04
CA PRO A 135 -6.46 0.84 -8.91
C PRO A 135 -5.59 1.57 -9.93
N SER A 136 -6.07 2.73 -10.42
CA SER A 136 -5.30 3.58 -11.34
C SER A 136 -3.93 4.02 -10.79
N GLY A 137 -3.74 4.02 -9.47
CA GLY A 137 -2.44 4.30 -8.84
C GLY A 137 -1.40 3.21 -9.12
N GLY A 138 -1.80 1.94 -9.02
CA GLY A 138 -0.95 0.80 -9.38
C GLY A 138 -0.73 0.70 -10.88
N GLU A 139 -1.80 0.84 -11.67
CA GLU A 139 -1.71 0.86 -13.15
C GLU A 139 -0.73 1.93 -13.62
N ARG A 140 -0.84 3.14 -13.09
CA ARG A 140 0.07 4.23 -13.43
C ARG A 140 1.49 3.96 -12.97
N THR A 141 1.68 3.40 -11.77
CA THR A 141 3.01 3.01 -11.27
C THR A 141 3.69 2.02 -12.22
N ALA A 142 2.98 0.98 -12.65
CA ALA A 142 3.51 0.01 -13.60
C ALA A 142 3.78 0.61 -14.99
N ALA A 143 2.93 1.53 -15.45
CA ALA A 143 3.10 2.18 -16.73
C ALA A 143 4.32 3.11 -16.80
N VAL A 144 4.69 3.73 -15.67
CA VAL A 144 5.82 4.67 -15.59
C VAL A 144 7.16 3.95 -15.42
N ILE A 145 7.21 2.84 -14.68
CA ILE A 145 8.46 2.11 -14.42
C ILE A 145 8.78 1.18 -15.60
N PRO A 146 9.93 1.38 -16.28
CA PRO A 146 10.27 0.55 -17.45
C PRO A 146 10.35 -0.94 -17.11
N GLY A 147 9.63 -1.76 -17.87
CA GLY A 147 9.64 -3.22 -17.70
C GLY A 147 8.96 -3.73 -16.42
N ALA A 148 8.19 -2.91 -15.72
CA ALA A 148 7.46 -3.37 -14.57
C ALA A 148 6.29 -4.28 -14.95
N ASP A 149 6.11 -5.36 -14.19
CA ASP A 149 4.92 -6.20 -14.27
C ASP A 149 3.80 -5.63 -13.41
N LEU A 150 2.56 -5.77 -13.89
CA LEU A 150 1.36 -5.44 -13.13
C LEU A 150 0.56 -6.69 -12.80
N VAL A 151 0.28 -6.90 -11.52
CA VAL A 151 -0.59 -7.95 -11.02
C VAL A 151 -1.81 -7.30 -10.36
N MET A 152 -2.96 -7.40 -11.03
CA MET A 152 -4.24 -6.97 -10.45
C MET A 152 -4.87 -8.14 -9.70
N VAL A 153 -5.20 -7.93 -8.42
CA VAL A 153 -5.85 -8.93 -7.56
C VAL A 153 -7.33 -8.60 -7.44
N GLU A 154 -8.16 -9.42 -8.06
CA GLU A 154 -9.61 -9.21 -8.09
C GLU A 154 -10.21 -9.25 -6.68
N GLY A 155 -10.99 -8.23 -6.32
CA GLY A 155 -11.64 -8.12 -5.03
C GLY A 155 -10.72 -7.79 -3.84
N TRP A 156 -9.42 -7.63 -4.05
CA TRP A 156 -8.53 -7.15 -3.00
C TRP A 156 -8.70 -5.63 -2.81
N GLY A 157 -8.87 -5.23 -1.54
CA GLY A 157 -8.95 -3.83 -1.13
C GLY A 157 -7.61 -3.33 -0.58
N HIS A 158 -7.70 -2.35 0.34
CA HIS A 158 -6.52 -1.77 1.01
C HIS A 158 -6.30 -2.42 2.38
N ASP A 159 -6.32 -3.73 2.44
CA ASP A 159 -6.15 -4.51 3.67
C ASP A 159 -5.24 -5.73 3.45
N MET A 160 -4.93 -6.43 4.54
CA MET A 160 -4.16 -7.67 4.51
C MET A 160 -5.01 -8.86 4.97
N ALA A 161 -6.25 -8.92 4.46
CA ALA A 161 -7.16 -10.03 4.76
C ALA A 161 -6.55 -11.38 4.37
N PRO A 162 -6.65 -12.42 5.23
CA PRO A 162 -6.06 -13.74 4.97
C PRO A 162 -6.46 -14.37 3.64
N GLY A 163 -7.68 -14.10 3.16
CA GLY A 163 -8.16 -14.60 1.87
C GLY A 163 -7.37 -14.08 0.66
N ALA A 164 -6.71 -12.93 0.78
CA ALA A 164 -5.84 -12.39 -0.28
C ALA A 164 -4.42 -13.00 -0.26
N TRP A 165 -3.97 -13.55 0.88
CA TRP A 165 -2.57 -13.99 1.05
C TRP A 165 -2.06 -14.97 0.00
N PRO A 166 -2.81 -16.00 -0.42
CA PRO A 166 -2.31 -16.92 -1.45
C PRO A 166 -1.91 -16.22 -2.74
N GLN A 167 -2.71 -15.26 -3.21
CA GLN A 167 -2.45 -14.51 -4.43
C GLN A 167 -1.26 -13.56 -4.26
N LEU A 168 -1.22 -12.82 -3.12
CA LEU A 168 -0.15 -11.88 -2.80
C LEU A 168 1.20 -12.60 -2.62
N ILE A 169 1.22 -13.71 -1.87
CA ILE A 169 2.42 -14.53 -1.66
C ILE A 169 2.92 -15.10 -2.98
N ASN A 170 2.02 -15.64 -3.81
CA ASN A 170 2.40 -16.16 -5.12
C ASN A 170 3.00 -15.08 -6.02
N ALA A 171 2.39 -13.89 -6.08
CA ALA A 171 2.91 -12.78 -6.89
C ALA A 171 4.31 -12.33 -6.42
N ILE A 172 4.51 -12.21 -5.09
CA ILE A 172 5.81 -11.86 -4.51
C ILE A 172 6.84 -12.96 -4.77
N ALA A 173 6.50 -14.24 -4.57
CA ALA A 173 7.41 -15.36 -4.78
C ALA A 173 7.83 -15.44 -6.26
N THR A 174 6.88 -15.34 -7.19
CA THR A 174 7.14 -15.30 -8.64
C THR A 174 8.09 -14.16 -9.01
N HIS A 175 7.86 -12.96 -8.45
CA HIS A 175 8.76 -11.83 -8.63
C HIS A 175 10.18 -12.15 -8.14
N CYS A 176 10.33 -12.69 -6.93
CA CYS A 176 11.63 -13.03 -6.36
C CYS A 176 12.38 -14.05 -7.21
N HIS A 177 11.70 -15.12 -7.66
CA HIS A 177 12.32 -16.14 -8.53
C HIS A 177 12.84 -15.53 -9.84
N ARG A 178 12.06 -14.70 -10.51
CA ARG A 178 12.50 -14.02 -11.73
C ARG A 178 13.67 -13.06 -11.49
N ALA A 179 13.62 -12.31 -10.41
CA ALA A 179 14.69 -11.37 -10.04
C ALA A 179 16.02 -12.07 -9.68
N ASP A 180 15.96 -13.33 -9.26
CA ASP A 180 17.14 -14.17 -8.97
C ASP A 180 17.64 -14.95 -10.20
N GLY A 181 17.04 -14.76 -11.39
CA GLY A 181 17.43 -15.43 -12.62
C GLY A 181 16.88 -16.85 -12.77
N GLY A 182 15.81 -17.19 -12.04
CA GLY A 182 15.01 -18.39 -12.25
C GLY A 182 14.04 -18.20 -13.43
N ASP A 183 14.11 -19.10 -14.41
CA ASP A 183 13.11 -19.22 -15.50
C ASP A 183 11.77 -19.74 -14.94
#